data_4f0dacbab52420e81d49449f860d03af
#
_entry.id   4f0dacbab52420e81d49449f860d03af
#
_cell.length_a   1.000
_cell.length_b   1.000
_cell.length_c   1.000
_cell.angle_alpha   90.00
_cell.angle_beta   90.00
_cell.angle_gamma   90.00
#
_symmetry.space_group_name_H-M   'P 1'
#
loop_
_entity.id
_entity.type
_entity.pdbx_description
1 polymer ?
#
loop_
_entity_poly.entity_id
_entity_poly.type
_entity_poly.pdbx_seq_one_letter_code
_entity_poly.pdbx_strand_id
1 'polypeptide(L)'
;TEMQMYMKNTFLLLSWLILLPSGILANPIKGMLERIDKGASNKFVVELHKSPNDFFELDRKGDKVVIRGNTYINIATGINWYLKYHAGIHLSWNGMYASLPDVLPPVLRKERHETNLALRYDFNYCTYSYSMAFWDWKRWEKELDWMALHGINLPLAAVGHECVWRNLLLRLGF
;
A
#
# COMPACT_ATOMS: atom_id res chain seq x y z
N THR A 1 -10.83 46.20 21.96
CA THR A 1 -9.38 46.01 22.21
C THR A 1 -9.03 44.54 22.44
N GLU A 2 -9.66 43.83 23.37
CA GLU A 2 -9.42 42.40 23.54
C GLU A 2 -9.98 41.53 22.38
N MET A 3 -11.14 41.89 21.88
CA MET A 3 -11.78 41.20 20.74
C MET A 3 -10.96 41.31 19.45
N GLN A 4 -10.26 42.41 19.22
CA GLN A 4 -9.33 42.56 18.09
C GLN A 4 -8.08 41.69 18.21
N MET A 5 -7.60 41.47 19.43
CA MET A 5 -6.46 40.60 19.70
C MET A 5 -6.81 39.12 19.51
N TYR A 6 -8.01 38.70 19.93
CA TYR A 6 -8.51 37.35 19.69
C TYR A 6 -8.71 37.07 18.19
N MET A 7 -9.28 38.01 17.44
CA MET A 7 -9.46 37.88 15.99
C MET A 7 -8.13 37.77 15.25
N LYS A 8 -7.09 38.55 15.62
CA LYS A 8 -5.75 38.44 15.00
C LYS A 8 -5.09 37.10 15.29
N ASN A 9 -5.21 36.57 16.49
CA ASN A 9 -4.63 35.28 16.86
C ASN A 9 -5.37 34.11 16.21
N THR A 10 -6.68 34.21 16.02
CA THR A 10 -7.48 33.20 15.30
C THR A 10 -7.15 33.20 13.80
N PHE A 11 -6.92 34.36 13.19
CA PHE A 11 -6.49 34.47 11.79
C PHE A 11 -5.05 33.94 11.57
N LEU A 12 -4.14 34.14 12.52
CA LEU A 12 -2.80 33.58 12.47
C LEU A 12 -2.81 32.05 12.60
N LEU A 13 -3.66 31.47 13.48
CA LEU A 13 -3.81 30.02 13.60
C LEU A 13 -4.45 29.38 12.36
N LEU A 14 -5.44 30.06 11.73
CA LEU A 14 -6.00 29.59 10.46
C LEU A 14 -4.99 29.68 9.30
N SER A 15 -4.15 30.71 9.27
CA SER A 15 -3.13 30.84 8.21
C SER A 15 -2.03 29.78 8.32
N TRP A 16 -1.71 29.28 9.52
CA TRP A 16 -0.80 28.17 9.73
C TRP A 16 -1.42 26.82 9.31
N LEU A 17 -2.74 26.65 9.41
CA LEU A 17 -3.43 25.45 8.92
C LEU A 17 -3.43 25.35 7.38
N ILE A 18 -3.37 26.50 6.69
CA ILE A 18 -3.36 26.55 5.21
C ILE A 18 -1.93 26.34 4.66
N LEU A 19 -0.90 26.51 5.50
CA LEU A 19 0.51 26.27 5.17
C LEU A 19 1.00 24.85 5.52
N LEU A 20 0.10 23.94 5.93
CA LEU A 20 0.44 22.52 5.85
C LEU A 20 0.74 22.22 4.39
N PRO A 21 1.98 21.84 4.03
CA PRO A 21 2.30 21.51 2.66
C PRO A 21 1.26 20.49 2.23
N SER A 22 0.55 20.77 1.15
CA SER A 22 -0.35 19.83 0.48
C SER A 22 0.42 18.53 0.42
N GLY A 23 0.04 17.58 1.31
CA GLY A 23 0.89 16.50 1.72
C GLY A 23 1.54 15.92 0.48
N ILE A 24 2.84 15.79 0.52
CA ILE A 24 3.52 14.80 -0.31
C ILE A 24 2.84 13.50 0.10
N LEU A 25 1.73 13.20 -0.57
CA LEU A 25 1.07 11.89 -0.43
C LEU A 25 2.16 10.91 -0.78
N ALA A 26 2.77 10.36 0.26
CA ALA A 26 3.84 9.40 0.10
C ALA A 26 3.32 8.35 -0.87
N ASN A 27 4.00 8.17 -1.99
CA ASN A 27 3.58 7.15 -2.95
C ASN A 27 3.76 5.78 -2.29
N PRO A 28 2.69 5.08 -1.92
CA PRO A 28 2.77 3.84 -1.14
C PRO A 28 3.53 2.75 -1.91
N ILE A 29 3.46 2.78 -3.24
CA ILE A 29 4.18 1.84 -4.10
C ILE A 29 5.69 2.04 -4.00
N LYS A 30 6.15 3.28 -3.88
CA LYS A 30 7.58 3.55 -3.70
C LYS A 30 8.11 2.90 -2.43
N GLY A 31 7.41 3.09 -1.31
CA GLY A 31 7.80 2.48 -0.03
C GLY A 31 7.82 0.95 -0.09
N MET A 32 6.79 0.34 -0.68
CA MET A 32 6.71 -1.11 -0.87
C MET A 32 7.87 -1.64 -1.73
N LEU A 33 8.19 -1.00 -2.85
CA LEU A 33 9.30 -1.40 -3.72
C LEU A 33 10.65 -1.32 -3.00
N GLU A 34 10.89 -0.27 -2.21
CA GLU A 34 12.14 -0.13 -1.42
C GLU A 34 12.26 -1.18 -0.31
N ARG A 35 11.15 -1.74 0.17
CA ARG A 35 11.17 -2.87 1.12
C ARG A 35 11.41 -4.22 0.43
N ILE A 36 11.06 -4.35 -0.84
CA ILE A 36 11.35 -5.55 -1.64
C ILE A 36 12.85 -5.59 -1.97
N ASP A 37 13.37 -4.50 -2.53
CA ASP A 37 14.79 -4.34 -2.85
C ASP A 37 15.16 -2.85 -2.85
N LYS A 38 16.30 -2.52 -2.24
CA LYS A 38 16.76 -1.14 -2.15
C LYS A 38 17.05 -0.56 -3.54
N GLY A 39 16.42 0.58 -3.85
CA GLY A 39 16.53 1.24 -5.16
C GLY A 39 15.56 0.71 -6.22
N ALA A 40 14.73 -0.29 -5.91
CA ALA A 40 13.76 -0.85 -6.84
C ALA A 40 12.78 0.19 -7.38
N SER A 41 12.42 1.17 -6.57
CA SER A 41 11.48 2.23 -6.99
C SER A 41 11.95 3.04 -8.21
N ASN A 42 13.26 3.10 -8.46
CA ASN A 42 13.83 3.82 -9.60
C ASN A 42 13.66 3.07 -10.93
N LYS A 43 13.36 1.77 -10.88
CA LYS A 43 13.21 0.88 -12.04
C LYS A 43 11.79 0.88 -12.60
N PHE A 44 10.81 1.43 -11.85
CA PHE A 44 9.41 1.45 -12.22
C PHE A 44 8.87 2.87 -12.41
N VAL A 45 7.93 3.00 -13.31
CA VAL A 45 7.06 4.17 -13.47
C VAL A 45 5.65 3.73 -13.11
N VAL A 46 4.99 4.46 -12.23
CA VAL A 46 3.67 4.12 -11.69
C VAL A 46 2.68 5.21 -12.06
N GLU A 47 1.57 4.84 -12.69
CA GLU A 47 0.55 5.76 -13.17
C GLU A 47 -0.84 5.30 -12.75
N LEU A 48 -1.62 6.19 -12.11
CA LEU A 48 -3.03 5.94 -11.78
C LEU A 48 -3.93 6.38 -12.93
N HIS A 49 -4.79 5.48 -13.39
CA HIS A 49 -5.73 5.72 -14.46
C HIS A 49 -7.15 5.33 -14.03
N LYS A 50 -8.13 6.20 -14.28
CA LYS A 50 -9.53 5.88 -13.97
C LYS A 50 -10.06 4.75 -14.86
N SER A 51 -10.75 3.81 -14.26
CA SER A 51 -11.45 2.72 -14.96
C SER A 51 -12.65 2.26 -14.13
N PRO A 52 -13.76 1.85 -14.75
CA PRO A 52 -14.90 1.27 -14.06
C PRO A 52 -14.59 -0.09 -13.43
N ASN A 53 -13.72 -0.86 -14.07
CA ASN A 53 -13.28 -2.17 -13.58
C ASN A 53 -11.87 -2.08 -13.00
N ASP A 54 -11.58 -2.95 -12.05
CA ASP A 54 -10.23 -3.13 -11.53
C ASP A 54 -9.31 -3.69 -12.62
N PHE A 55 -8.18 -3.03 -12.83
CA PHE A 55 -7.20 -3.44 -13.82
C PHE A 55 -5.78 -3.08 -13.39
N PHE A 56 -4.82 -3.78 -13.97
CA PHE A 56 -3.46 -3.32 -14.15
C PHE A 56 -3.01 -3.48 -15.61
N GLU A 57 -2.03 -2.68 -15.98
CA GLU A 57 -1.46 -2.68 -17.32
C GLU A 57 0.06 -2.58 -17.21
N LEU A 58 0.75 -3.41 -17.99
CA LEU A 58 2.21 -3.41 -18.11
C LEU A 58 2.62 -2.81 -19.44
N ASP A 59 3.64 -1.96 -19.40
CA ASP A 59 4.22 -1.31 -20.56
C ASP A 59 5.69 -0.98 -20.27
N ARG A 60 6.38 -0.33 -21.19
CA ARG A 60 7.73 0.16 -20.97
C ARG A 60 7.92 1.59 -21.45
N LYS A 61 8.86 2.30 -20.82
CA LYS A 61 9.31 3.62 -21.24
C LYS A 61 10.82 3.69 -21.07
N GLY A 62 11.54 3.57 -22.20
CA GLY A 62 12.99 3.42 -22.19
C GLY A 62 13.39 2.10 -21.51
N ASP A 63 14.19 2.22 -20.47
CA ASP A 63 14.69 1.13 -19.62
C ASP A 63 13.78 0.80 -18.43
N LYS A 64 12.71 1.60 -18.21
CA LYS A 64 11.81 1.43 -17.08
C LYS A 64 10.56 0.65 -17.43
N VAL A 65 10.10 -0.15 -16.47
CA VAL A 65 8.81 -0.81 -16.52
C VAL A 65 7.73 0.17 -16.08
N VAL A 66 6.69 0.30 -16.90
CA VAL A 66 5.53 1.16 -16.58
C VAL A 66 4.39 0.28 -16.11
N ILE A 67 3.87 0.57 -14.93
CA ILE A 67 2.71 -0.12 -14.36
C ILE A 67 1.58 0.90 -14.18
N ARG A 68 0.44 0.64 -14.83
CA ARG A 68 -0.78 1.43 -14.69
C ARG A 68 -1.85 0.63 -13.98
N GLY A 69 -2.69 1.31 -13.22
CA GLY A 69 -3.85 0.69 -12.56
C GLY A 69 -4.82 1.75 -12.06
N ASN A 70 -6.05 1.36 -11.71
CA ASN A 70 -7.03 2.29 -11.17
C ASN A 70 -6.92 2.46 -9.65
N THR A 71 -6.18 1.58 -8.97
CA THR A 71 -5.86 1.68 -7.54
C THR A 71 -4.39 1.32 -7.30
N TYR A 72 -3.84 1.72 -6.16
CA TYR A 72 -2.49 1.32 -5.76
C TYR A 72 -2.37 -0.20 -5.55
N ILE A 73 -3.45 -0.87 -5.12
CA ILE A 73 -3.47 -2.33 -4.98
C ILE A 73 -3.33 -2.99 -6.36
N ASN A 74 -4.06 -2.53 -7.36
CA ASN A 74 -3.97 -3.07 -8.71
C ASN A 74 -2.59 -2.80 -9.34
N ILE A 75 -1.97 -1.65 -9.04
CA ILE A 75 -0.58 -1.36 -9.43
C ILE A 75 0.38 -2.34 -8.74
N ALA A 76 0.23 -2.59 -7.43
CA ALA A 76 1.04 -3.57 -6.70
C ALA A 76 0.89 -4.97 -7.29
N THR A 77 -0.34 -5.36 -7.63
CA THR A 77 -0.63 -6.63 -8.32
C THR A 77 0.08 -6.70 -9.66
N GLY A 78 0.08 -5.62 -10.44
CA GLY A 78 0.80 -5.53 -11.71
C GLY A 78 2.31 -5.66 -11.53
N ILE A 79 2.88 -5.08 -10.47
CA ILE A 79 4.30 -5.24 -10.12
C ILE A 79 4.61 -6.71 -9.82
N ASN A 80 3.81 -7.37 -8.97
CA ASN A 80 4.01 -8.80 -8.67
C ASN A 80 3.87 -9.68 -9.92
N TRP A 81 2.90 -9.38 -10.78
CA TRP A 81 2.72 -10.04 -12.07
C TRP A 81 3.97 -9.90 -12.95
N TYR A 82 4.48 -8.68 -13.10
CA TYR A 82 5.70 -8.43 -13.85
C TYR A 82 6.90 -9.19 -13.26
N LEU A 83 7.12 -9.10 -11.95
CA LEU A 83 8.22 -9.79 -11.29
C LEU A 83 8.15 -11.29 -11.53
N LYS A 84 6.97 -11.89 -11.43
CA LYS A 84 6.76 -13.32 -11.58
C LYS A 84 6.92 -13.80 -13.03
N TYR A 85 6.27 -13.14 -13.96
CA TYR A 85 6.12 -13.66 -15.33
C TYR A 85 7.13 -13.08 -16.33
N HIS A 86 7.71 -11.91 -16.06
CA HIS A 86 8.73 -11.30 -16.92
C HIS A 86 10.13 -11.40 -16.32
N ALA A 87 10.27 -11.18 -15.02
CA ALA A 87 11.57 -11.18 -14.37
C ALA A 87 11.93 -12.54 -13.72
N GLY A 88 11.01 -13.51 -13.65
CA GLY A 88 11.25 -14.82 -13.02
C GLY A 88 11.43 -14.74 -11.50
N ILE A 89 10.96 -13.66 -10.86
CA ILE A 89 11.10 -13.42 -9.43
C ILE A 89 9.77 -13.69 -8.74
N HIS A 90 9.77 -14.62 -7.80
CA HIS A 90 8.57 -14.99 -7.04
C HIS A 90 8.61 -14.43 -5.63
N LEU A 91 7.66 -13.58 -5.30
CA LEU A 91 7.43 -13.06 -3.96
C LEU A 91 6.41 -13.95 -3.24
N SER A 92 6.88 -14.82 -2.37
CA SER A 92 6.02 -15.71 -1.58
C SER A 92 5.75 -15.12 -0.19
N TRP A 93 4.75 -15.66 0.50
CA TRP A 93 4.41 -15.26 1.87
C TRP A 93 5.62 -15.32 2.84
N ASN A 94 6.46 -16.32 2.69
CA ASN A 94 7.67 -16.48 3.50
C ASN A 94 8.90 -15.76 2.92
N GLY A 95 8.91 -15.42 1.63
CA GLY A 95 10.03 -14.82 0.92
C GLY A 95 9.62 -13.56 0.15
N MET A 96 9.57 -12.42 0.85
CA MET A 96 9.19 -11.13 0.28
C MET A 96 10.36 -10.28 -0.19
N TYR A 97 11.59 -10.72 0.05
CA TYR A 97 12.79 -10.01 -0.38
C TYR A 97 13.30 -10.63 -1.67
N ALA A 98 13.68 -9.78 -2.62
CA ALA A 98 14.26 -10.20 -3.88
C ALA A 98 15.43 -9.28 -4.21
N SER A 99 16.45 -9.80 -4.86
CA SER A 99 17.47 -8.98 -5.52
C SER A 99 17.06 -8.79 -6.97
N LEU A 100 16.70 -7.58 -7.32
CA LEU A 100 16.31 -7.22 -8.68
C LEU A 100 17.56 -7.01 -9.55
N PRO A 101 17.59 -7.51 -10.79
CA PRO A 101 18.70 -7.25 -11.69
C PRO A 101 18.85 -5.74 -11.96
N ASP A 102 20.06 -5.29 -12.26
CA ASP A 102 20.33 -3.88 -12.56
C ASP A 102 19.46 -3.37 -13.69
N VAL A 103 19.29 -4.16 -14.73
CA VAL A 103 18.39 -3.91 -15.85
C VAL A 103 17.26 -4.92 -15.80
N LEU A 104 16.04 -4.41 -15.63
CA LEU A 104 14.85 -5.26 -15.65
C LEU A 104 14.55 -5.78 -17.06
N PRO A 105 14.10 -7.05 -17.21
CA PRO A 105 13.61 -7.56 -18.49
C PRO A 105 12.55 -6.65 -19.10
N PRO A 106 12.62 -6.29 -20.39
CA PRO A 106 11.66 -5.37 -20.98
C PRO A 106 10.29 -6.02 -21.15
N VAL A 107 9.24 -5.24 -20.96
CA VAL A 107 7.89 -5.61 -21.40
C VAL A 107 7.86 -5.47 -22.94
N LEU A 108 7.88 -6.59 -23.65
CA LEU A 108 7.99 -6.61 -25.10
C LEU A 108 6.71 -6.15 -25.81
N ARG A 109 5.57 -6.37 -25.17
CA ARG A 109 4.25 -6.00 -25.65
C ARG A 109 3.42 -5.49 -24.48
N LYS A 110 2.77 -4.37 -24.69
CA LYS A 110 1.80 -3.84 -23.74
C LYS A 110 0.72 -4.90 -23.46
N GLU A 111 0.46 -5.17 -22.18
CA GLU A 111 -0.56 -6.11 -21.73
C GLU A 111 -1.43 -5.50 -20.64
N ARG A 112 -2.70 -5.87 -20.65
CA ARG A 112 -3.70 -5.39 -19.69
C ARG A 112 -4.49 -6.57 -19.14
N HIS A 113 -4.63 -6.57 -17.81
CA HIS A 113 -5.39 -7.55 -17.06
C HIS A 113 -6.50 -6.86 -16.29
N GLU A 114 -7.70 -7.39 -16.37
CA GLU A 114 -8.88 -6.85 -15.70
C GLU A 114 -9.57 -7.92 -14.86
N THR A 115 -10.28 -7.49 -13.83
CA THR A 115 -11.15 -8.33 -13.03
C THR A 115 -12.45 -7.62 -12.71
N ASN A 116 -13.54 -8.36 -12.67
CA ASN A 116 -14.86 -7.91 -12.21
C ASN A 116 -15.09 -8.23 -10.71
N LEU A 117 -14.12 -8.86 -10.04
CA LEU A 117 -14.18 -9.13 -8.61
C LEU A 117 -13.88 -7.86 -7.83
N ALA A 118 -14.91 -7.15 -7.43
CA ALA A 118 -14.80 -5.89 -6.69
C ALA A 118 -14.15 -6.08 -5.31
N LEU A 119 -14.40 -7.22 -4.66
CA LEU A 119 -13.90 -7.54 -3.31
C LEU A 119 -13.04 -8.80 -3.37
N ARG A 120 -11.82 -8.68 -2.86
CA ARG A 120 -10.84 -9.76 -2.73
C ARG A 120 -10.42 -9.83 -1.27
N TYR A 121 -10.99 -10.80 -0.56
CA TYR A 121 -10.96 -10.91 0.90
C TYR A 121 -9.81 -11.79 1.38
N ASP A 122 -9.24 -11.41 2.50
CA ASP A 122 -8.26 -12.22 3.22
C ASP A 122 -8.48 -12.15 4.73
N PHE A 123 -7.95 -13.16 5.42
CA PHE A 123 -8.06 -13.44 6.83
C PHE A 123 -9.42 -13.97 7.30
N ASN A 124 -9.38 -14.59 8.46
CA ASN A 124 -10.54 -14.91 9.29
C ASN A 124 -10.26 -14.51 10.73
N TYR A 125 -11.27 -14.48 11.57
CA TYR A 125 -11.15 -14.03 12.96
C TYR A 125 -10.22 -14.91 13.82
N CYS A 126 -10.01 -16.18 13.45
CA CYS A 126 -9.13 -17.08 14.21
C CYS A 126 -7.65 -16.72 14.07
N THR A 127 -7.21 -16.21 12.90
CA THR A 127 -5.80 -15.97 12.60
C THR A 127 -5.13 -15.01 13.59
N TYR A 128 -5.87 -14.06 14.16
CA TYR A 128 -5.35 -13.07 15.11
C TYR A 128 -4.84 -13.69 16.41
N SER A 129 -5.51 -14.71 16.90
CA SER A 129 -5.13 -15.42 18.13
C SER A 129 -4.18 -16.60 17.91
N TYR A 130 -3.87 -16.94 16.65
CA TYR A 130 -2.97 -18.04 16.29
C TYR A 130 -1.73 -17.53 15.56
N SER A 131 -1.79 -17.38 14.24
CA SER A 131 -0.64 -17.04 13.42
C SER A 131 -0.13 -15.63 13.68
N MET A 132 -1.00 -14.71 14.09
CA MET A 132 -0.73 -13.28 14.20
C MET A 132 -0.61 -12.76 15.63
N ALA A 133 -0.78 -13.63 16.64
CA ALA A 133 -0.87 -13.23 18.04
C ALA A 133 0.32 -12.38 18.54
N PHE A 134 1.51 -12.60 17.98
CA PHE A 134 2.75 -11.94 18.38
C PHE A 134 3.37 -11.08 17.26
N TRP A 135 2.60 -10.72 16.23
CA TRP A 135 3.12 -9.89 15.15
C TRP A 135 3.32 -8.46 15.62
N ASP A 136 4.53 -7.96 15.45
CA ASP A 136 4.87 -6.55 15.56
C ASP A 136 4.52 -5.78 14.27
N TRP A 137 4.71 -4.47 14.29
CA TRP A 137 4.45 -3.64 13.12
C TRP A 137 5.25 -4.06 11.88
N LYS A 138 6.50 -4.45 12.06
CA LYS A 138 7.36 -4.87 10.94
C LYS A 138 6.80 -6.12 10.23
N ARG A 139 6.24 -7.05 11.00
CA ARG A 139 5.60 -8.24 10.43
C ARG A 139 4.25 -7.88 9.78
N TRP A 140 3.48 -6.99 10.40
CA TRP A 140 2.25 -6.46 9.80
C TRP A 140 2.49 -5.70 8.50
N GLU A 141 3.49 -4.82 8.43
CA GLU A 141 3.86 -4.09 7.21
C GLU A 141 4.19 -5.05 6.07
N LYS A 142 4.94 -6.12 6.36
CA LYS A 142 5.25 -7.16 5.37
C LYS A 142 3.97 -7.86 4.86
N GLU A 143 3.01 -8.12 5.74
CA GLU A 143 1.75 -8.75 5.37
C GLU A 143 0.89 -7.85 4.49
N LEU A 144 0.80 -6.57 4.83
CA LEU A 144 0.09 -5.58 4.03
C LEU A 144 0.69 -5.46 2.63
N ASP A 145 2.01 -5.45 2.50
CA ASP A 145 2.70 -5.45 1.21
C ASP A 145 2.37 -6.74 0.42
N TRP A 146 2.42 -7.89 1.08
CA TRP A 146 2.09 -9.17 0.45
C TRP A 146 0.65 -9.19 -0.06
N MET A 147 -0.30 -8.77 0.76
CA MET A 147 -1.70 -8.67 0.36
C MET A 147 -1.89 -7.74 -0.83
N ALA A 148 -1.28 -6.54 -0.82
CA ALA A 148 -1.36 -5.60 -1.94
C ALA A 148 -0.78 -6.20 -3.23
N LEU A 149 0.37 -6.87 -3.16
CA LEU A 149 1.02 -7.55 -4.29
C LEU A 149 0.15 -8.70 -4.85
N HIS A 150 -0.70 -9.31 -4.03
CA HIS A 150 -1.60 -10.39 -4.43
C HIS A 150 -3.04 -9.93 -4.69
N GLY A 151 -3.26 -8.62 -4.74
CA GLY A 151 -4.53 -8.02 -5.14
C GLY A 151 -5.61 -8.04 -4.06
N ILE A 152 -5.27 -8.36 -2.82
CA ILE A 152 -6.22 -8.32 -1.70
C ILE A 152 -6.55 -6.87 -1.38
N ASN A 153 -7.84 -6.53 -1.38
CA ASN A 153 -8.33 -5.18 -1.12
C ASN A 153 -9.32 -5.10 0.05
N LEU A 154 -9.62 -6.24 0.68
CA LEU A 154 -10.53 -6.33 1.82
C LEU A 154 -9.97 -7.29 2.88
N PRO A 155 -8.93 -6.94 3.63
CA PRO A 155 -8.50 -7.74 4.77
C PRO A 155 -9.46 -7.56 5.95
N LEU A 156 -9.75 -8.63 6.69
CA LEU A 156 -10.40 -8.50 7.99
C LEU A 156 -9.45 -7.78 8.96
N ALA A 157 -9.92 -6.72 9.62
CA ALA A 157 -9.10 -5.89 10.52
C ALA A 157 -9.61 -5.97 11.97
N ALA A 158 -9.66 -7.17 12.52
CA ALA A 158 -10.12 -7.42 13.89
C ALA A 158 -9.02 -7.27 14.96
N VAL A 159 -7.92 -6.59 14.65
CA VAL A 159 -6.76 -6.44 15.52
C VAL A 159 -7.02 -5.42 16.62
N GLY A 160 -6.60 -5.77 17.86
CA GLY A 160 -6.62 -4.85 19.00
C GLY A 160 -7.97 -4.73 19.73
N HIS A 161 -8.95 -5.56 19.39
CA HIS A 161 -10.26 -5.58 20.04
C HIS A 161 -10.13 -5.83 21.55
N GLU A 162 -9.25 -6.72 21.99
CA GLU A 162 -9.00 -7.05 23.39
C GLU A 162 -8.52 -5.83 24.17
N CYS A 163 -7.67 -5.00 23.58
CA CYS A 163 -7.20 -3.76 24.18
C CYS A 163 -8.34 -2.75 24.35
N VAL A 164 -9.22 -2.63 23.36
CA VAL A 164 -10.40 -1.75 23.40
C VAL A 164 -11.36 -2.21 24.51
N TRP A 165 -11.68 -3.51 24.55
CA TRP A 165 -12.54 -4.09 25.57
C TRP A 165 -11.98 -3.91 26.97
N ARG A 166 -10.68 -4.24 27.16
CA ARG A 166 -10.02 -4.04 28.46
C ARG A 166 -10.10 -2.59 28.93
N ASN A 167 -9.79 -1.63 28.04
CA ASN A 167 -9.84 -0.22 28.41
C ASN A 167 -11.26 0.26 28.71
N LEU A 168 -12.26 -0.24 28.01
CA LEU A 168 -13.67 0.06 28.28
C LEU A 168 -14.09 -0.48 29.64
N LEU A 169 -13.81 -1.76 29.93
CA LEU A 169 -14.16 -2.41 31.17
C LEU A 169 -13.51 -1.69 32.40
N LEU A 170 -12.22 -1.37 32.29
CA LEU A 170 -11.53 -0.60 33.31
C LEU A 170 -12.18 0.79 33.61
N ARG A 171 -12.66 1.46 32.53
CA ARG A 171 -13.37 2.75 32.68
C ARG A 171 -14.75 2.60 33.32
N LEU A 172 -15.38 1.45 33.17
CA LEU A 172 -16.67 1.12 33.79
C LEU A 172 -16.54 0.56 35.19
N GLY A 173 -15.31 0.37 35.72
CA GLY A 173 -15.04 -0.10 37.08
C GLY A 173 -15.02 -1.63 37.21
N PHE A 174 -14.82 -2.37 36.12
CA PHE A 174 -14.66 -3.82 36.10
C PHE A 174 -13.20 -4.24 36.08
#